data_0c354e143137604d3c09db9164757632
#
_entry.id   0c354e143137604d3c09db9164757632
#
_cell.length_a   1.000
_cell.length_b   1.000
_cell.length_c   1.000
_cell.angle_alpha   90.00
_cell.angle_beta   90.00
_cell.angle_gamma   90.00
#
_symmetry.space_group_name_H-M   'P 1'
#
loop_
_entity.id
_entity.type
_entity.pdbx_description
1 polymer ?
#
loop_
_entity_poly.entity_id
_entity_poly.type
_entity_poly.pdbx_seq_one_letter_code
_entity_poly.pdbx_strand_id
1 'polypeptide(L)'
;IIMKVKYEGGQVLTDVVPGLKKTKFSLMGIIFFIFCAVSGGAFGIESIIPASGPGVTLVLLIVIPLMWALPMGLYVSELTNLAPVDSGPYVWMKMAFGEFWGFVFGLWMAVAWYLTGASYIVLATDYIGMYVELSPMAKLIVKFAIILIFTVVNLIGIQEVNVLNTIFTFIILAAFLAVGVVGLAHWENNPFDPFMNVENGAFSSLGVGIAIGVWMFCGYTAIANLGG
;
A
#
# COMPACT_ATOMS: atom_id res chain seq x y z
N ILE A 1 -1.30 -16.24 -19.35
CA ILE A 1 -1.07 -17.54 -18.71
C ILE A 1 -2.37 -17.91 -18.02
N ILE A 2 -3.09 -18.93 -18.57
CA ILE A 2 -4.40 -19.35 -18.03
C ILE A 2 -4.10 -20.43 -16.99
N MET A 3 -4.16 -20.08 -15.69
CA MET A 3 -4.19 -21.07 -14.62
C MET A 3 -5.50 -21.87 -14.72
N LYS A 4 -5.40 -23.18 -14.87
CA LYS A 4 -6.54 -24.07 -14.71
C LYS A 4 -6.74 -24.31 -13.21
N VAL A 5 -7.71 -23.62 -12.63
CA VAL A 5 -8.16 -23.88 -11.26
C VAL A 5 -9.10 -25.07 -11.32
N LYS A 6 -8.70 -26.19 -10.74
CA LYS A 6 -9.55 -27.41 -10.63
C LYS A 6 -10.08 -27.48 -9.21
N TYR A 7 -11.40 -27.58 -9.07
CA TYR A 7 -12.07 -27.78 -7.79
C TYR A 7 -12.34 -29.26 -7.61
N GLU A 8 -11.77 -29.89 -6.62
CA GLU A 8 -12.06 -31.27 -6.25
C GLU A 8 -12.25 -31.38 -4.73
N GLY A 9 -13.42 -31.86 -4.29
CA GLY A 9 -13.69 -32.08 -2.88
C GLY A 9 -13.67 -30.85 -1.96
N GLY A 10 -13.94 -29.65 -2.47
CA GLY A 10 -13.89 -28.41 -1.68
C GLY A 10 -12.49 -27.83 -1.48
N GLN A 11 -11.46 -28.45 -2.06
CA GLN A 11 -10.10 -27.92 -2.10
C GLN A 11 -9.78 -27.38 -3.49
N VAL A 12 -9.14 -26.21 -3.51
CA VAL A 12 -8.59 -25.60 -4.73
C VAL A 12 -7.26 -26.29 -5.03
N LEU A 13 -7.24 -27.13 -6.06
CA LEU A 13 -6.00 -27.72 -6.55
C LEU A 13 -5.36 -26.73 -7.54
N THR A 14 -4.26 -26.11 -7.15
CA THR A 14 -3.43 -25.34 -8.06
C THR A 14 -2.44 -26.27 -8.73
N ASP A 15 -2.58 -26.45 -10.04
CA ASP A 15 -1.50 -27.07 -10.83
C ASP A 15 -0.29 -26.14 -10.78
N VAL A 16 0.74 -26.57 -10.07
CA VAL A 16 2.04 -25.85 -10.01
C VAL A 16 2.62 -25.80 -11.41
N VAL A 17 2.77 -24.62 -11.96
CA VAL A 17 3.45 -24.43 -13.25
C VAL A 17 4.87 -25.01 -13.11
N PRO A 18 5.28 -26.02 -13.92
CA PRO A 18 6.61 -26.60 -13.84
C PRO A 18 7.66 -25.51 -14.07
N GLY A 19 8.58 -25.35 -13.11
CA GLY A 19 9.68 -24.39 -13.21
C GLY A 19 9.62 -23.19 -12.27
N LEU A 20 8.50 -22.93 -11.58
CA LEU A 20 8.43 -21.90 -10.54
C LEU A 20 8.97 -22.44 -9.22
N LYS A 21 9.99 -21.81 -8.68
CA LYS A 21 10.51 -22.12 -7.34
C LYS A 21 9.56 -21.55 -6.30
N LYS A 22 9.00 -22.41 -5.44
CA LYS A 22 8.29 -21.94 -4.24
C LYS A 22 9.29 -21.29 -3.29
N THR A 23 9.10 -20.01 -3.02
CA THR A 23 9.93 -19.26 -2.09
C THR A 23 9.12 -19.03 -0.81
N LYS A 24 9.65 -19.48 0.32
CA LYS A 24 9.02 -19.21 1.62
C LYS A 24 9.51 -17.86 2.14
N PHE A 25 8.59 -16.96 2.41
CA PHE A 25 8.89 -15.75 3.16
C PHE A 25 9.07 -16.08 4.64
N SER A 26 10.07 -15.46 5.28
CA SER A 26 10.13 -15.43 6.74
C SER A 26 9.03 -14.53 7.29
N LEU A 27 8.64 -14.72 8.55
CA LEU A 27 7.66 -13.85 9.21
C LEU A 27 8.06 -12.36 9.10
N MET A 28 9.34 -12.04 9.32
CA MET A 28 9.86 -10.67 9.17
C MET A 28 9.78 -10.17 7.74
N GLY A 29 10.05 -11.03 6.75
CA GLY A 29 9.90 -10.70 5.33
C GLY A 29 8.45 -10.33 4.99
N ILE A 30 7.48 -11.08 5.52
CA ILE A 30 6.06 -10.77 5.37
C ILE A 30 5.70 -9.42 6.02
N ILE A 31 6.17 -9.18 7.25
CA ILE A 31 5.92 -7.92 7.97
C ILE A 31 6.48 -6.74 7.18
N PHE A 32 7.71 -6.82 6.70
CA PHE A 32 8.32 -5.74 5.91
C PHE A 32 7.65 -5.54 4.56
N PHE A 33 7.25 -6.65 3.91
CA PHE A 33 6.49 -6.57 2.67
C PHE A 33 5.15 -5.86 2.87
N ILE A 34 4.38 -6.25 3.90
CA ILE A 34 3.09 -5.61 4.24
C ILE A 34 3.31 -4.14 4.61
N PHE A 35 4.35 -3.84 5.40
CA PHE A 35 4.67 -2.46 5.76
C PHE A 35 4.88 -1.58 4.51
N CYS A 36 5.69 -2.04 3.56
CA CYS A 36 5.90 -1.30 2.32
C CYS A 36 4.64 -1.25 1.42
N ALA A 37 3.85 -2.33 1.38
CA ALA A 37 2.65 -2.39 0.56
C ALA A 37 1.49 -1.55 1.11
N VAL A 38 1.37 -1.43 2.43
CA VAL A 38 0.27 -0.72 3.10
C VAL A 38 0.63 0.73 3.33
N SER A 39 1.78 1.00 3.95
CA SER A 39 2.12 2.38 4.33
C SER A 39 2.49 3.25 3.14
N GLY A 40 2.76 2.66 1.98
CA GLY A 40 3.23 3.39 0.80
C GLY A 40 4.52 4.21 1.04
N GLY A 41 5.20 3.90 2.15
CA GLY A 41 6.02 4.86 2.85
C GLY A 41 5.10 5.88 3.54
N ALA A 42 5.59 6.61 4.48
CA ALA A 42 4.87 7.70 5.14
C ALA A 42 4.65 8.93 4.25
N PHE A 43 4.81 8.77 2.99
CA PHE A 43 4.66 9.81 1.98
C PHE A 43 3.17 10.04 1.71
N GLY A 44 2.75 11.30 1.77
CA GLY A 44 1.35 11.70 1.64
C GLY A 44 0.61 11.88 2.97
N ILE A 45 1.16 11.37 4.09
CA ILE A 45 0.59 11.54 5.43
C ILE A 45 0.63 13.01 5.85
N GLU A 46 1.68 13.70 5.49
CA GLU A 46 1.88 15.12 5.78
C GLU A 46 0.76 15.98 5.25
N SER A 47 0.11 15.56 4.17
CA SER A 47 -1.01 16.29 3.57
C SER A 47 -2.29 16.27 4.41
N ILE A 48 -2.43 15.31 5.34
CA ILE A 48 -3.56 15.27 6.28
C ILE A 48 -3.53 16.47 7.23
N ILE A 49 -2.32 16.85 7.71
CA ILE A 49 -2.17 17.89 8.72
C ILE A 49 -2.72 19.25 8.22
N PRO A 50 -2.30 19.80 7.09
CA PRO A 50 -2.88 21.04 6.58
C PRO A 50 -4.33 20.89 6.15
N ALA A 51 -4.76 19.71 5.69
CA ALA A 51 -6.14 19.50 5.25
C ALA A 51 -7.11 19.42 6.41
N SER A 52 -6.79 18.73 7.49
CA SER A 52 -7.72 18.40 8.60
C SER A 52 -7.38 19.07 9.91
N GLY A 53 -6.16 19.54 10.07
CA GLY A 53 -5.61 20.04 11.33
C GLY A 53 -4.90 18.96 12.14
N PRO A 54 -3.96 19.35 13.01
CA PRO A 54 -3.10 18.40 13.73
C PRO A 54 -3.87 17.51 14.70
N GLY A 55 -4.84 18.06 15.44
CA GLY A 55 -5.64 17.28 16.40
C GLY A 55 -6.49 16.21 15.73
N VAL A 56 -7.21 16.57 14.65
CA VAL A 56 -8.00 15.61 13.86
C VAL A 56 -7.08 14.56 13.24
N THR A 57 -5.92 14.95 12.73
CA THR A 57 -4.94 14.00 12.18
C THR A 57 -4.53 12.95 13.19
N LEU A 58 -4.20 13.33 14.43
CA LEU A 58 -3.86 12.39 15.49
C LEU A 58 -4.99 11.40 15.80
N VAL A 59 -6.23 11.90 15.87
CA VAL A 59 -7.40 11.03 16.07
C VAL A 59 -7.58 10.06 14.91
N LEU A 60 -7.49 10.54 13.67
CA LEU A 60 -7.64 9.70 12.46
C LEU A 60 -6.55 8.62 12.37
N LEU A 61 -5.31 8.93 12.73
CA LEU A 61 -4.21 7.97 12.75
C LEU A 61 -4.38 6.84 13.78
N ILE A 62 -5.25 7.02 14.77
CA ILE A 62 -5.61 5.97 15.73
C ILE A 62 -6.88 5.24 15.30
N VAL A 63 -7.91 6.00 14.91
CA VAL A 63 -9.25 5.45 14.62
C VAL A 63 -9.26 4.64 13.32
N ILE A 64 -8.62 5.12 12.26
CA ILE A 64 -8.64 4.44 10.96
C ILE A 64 -7.96 3.08 11.01
N PRO A 65 -6.77 2.88 11.60
CA PRO A 65 -6.20 1.54 11.75
C PRO A 65 -7.12 0.57 12.49
N LEU A 66 -7.80 1.02 13.52
CA LEU A 66 -8.70 0.16 14.32
C LEU A 66 -9.99 -0.17 13.58
N MET A 67 -10.59 0.79 12.88
CA MET A 67 -11.89 0.60 12.24
C MET A 67 -11.79 0.09 10.79
N TRP A 68 -10.70 0.32 10.12
CA TRP A 68 -10.49 -0.03 8.72
C TRP A 68 -9.40 -1.09 8.53
N ALA A 69 -8.17 -0.82 8.99
CA ALA A 69 -7.03 -1.68 8.72
C ALA A 69 -7.12 -3.02 9.44
N LEU A 70 -7.50 -3.03 10.72
CA LEU A 70 -7.62 -4.26 11.49
C LEU A 70 -8.69 -5.21 10.93
N PRO A 71 -9.95 -4.79 10.68
CA PRO A 71 -10.92 -5.67 10.04
C PRO A 71 -10.46 -6.16 8.66
N MET A 72 -9.83 -5.28 7.86
CA MET A 72 -9.31 -5.66 6.55
C MET A 72 -8.22 -6.73 6.67
N GLY A 73 -7.27 -6.60 7.59
CA GLY A 73 -6.25 -7.61 7.84
C GLY A 73 -6.82 -8.95 8.28
N LEU A 74 -7.83 -8.93 9.15
CA LEU A 74 -8.49 -10.15 9.64
C LEU A 74 -9.22 -10.89 8.51
N TYR A 75 -10.06 -10.22 7.71
CA TYR A 75 -10.77 -10.91 6.64
C TYR A 75 -9.83 -11.41 5.54
N VAL A 76 -8.76 -10.66 5.21
CA VAL A 76 -7.76 -11.13 4.26
C VAL A 76 -7.06 -12.39 4.76
N SER A 77 -6.71 -12.44 6.05
CA SER A 77 -6.11 -13.62 6.69
C SER A 77 -7.05 -14.84 6.62
N GLU A 78 -8.33 -14.68 6.95
CA GLU A 78 -9.31 -15.78 6.86
C GLU A 78 -9.50 -16.26 5.43
N LEU A 79 -9.71 -15.36 4.48
CA LEU A 79 -9.94 -15.73 3.08
C LEU A 79 -8.70 -16.37 2.44
N THR A 80 -7.50 -15.93 2.81
CA THR A 80 -6.25 -16.56 2.35
C THR A 80 -6.11 -17.98 2.90
N ASN A 81 -6.53 -18.23 4.14
CA ASN A 81 -6.54 -19.59 4.71
C ASN A 81 -7.61 -20.50 4.07
N LEU A 82 -8.76 -19.94 3.69
CA LEU A 82 -9.82 -20.69 3.03
C LEU A 82 -9.48 -21.04 1.57
N ALA A 83 -8.84 -20.14 0.87
CA ALA A 83 -8.45 -20.30 -0.53
C ALA A 83 -7.03 -19.73 -0.75
N PRO A 84 -5.99 -20.52 -0.45
CA PRO A 84 -4.59 -20.13 -0.60
C PRO A 84 -4.17 -20.22 -2.07
N VAL A 85 -4.55 -19.22 -2.86
CA VAL A 85 -4.29 -19.17 -4.30
C VAL A 85 -3.71 -17.82 -4.69
N ASP A 86 -2.86 -17.82 -5.71
CA ASP A 86 -2.43 -16.59 -6.34
C ASP A 86 -3.64 -15.80 -6.85
N SER A 87 -3.56 -14.46 -6.76
CA SER A 87 -4.69 -13.59 -7.09
C SER A 87 -5.94 -13.82 -6.21
N GLY A 88 -5.72 -14.15 -4.93
CA GLY A 88 -6.76 -14.48 -3.95
C GLY A 88 -8.02 -13.63 -4.03
N PRO A 89 -7.95 -12.27 -3.99
CA PRO A 89 -9.13 -11.42 -4.04
C PRO A 89 -10.03 -11.64 -5.28
N TYR A 90 -9.43 -11.87 -6.45
CA TYR A 90 -10.18 -12.22 -7.66
C TYR A 90 -10.92 -13.56 -7.50
N VAL A 91 -10.20 -14.57 -6.99
CA VAL A 91 -10.76 -15.91 -6.80
C VAL A 91 -11.87 -15.90 -5.75
N TRP A 92 -11.69 -15.19 -4.64
CA TRP A 92 -12.70 -15.05 -3.58
C TRP A 92 -13.98 -14.43 -4.12
N MET A 93 -13.86 -13.38 -4.94
CA MET A 93 -15.01 -12.74 -5.59
C MET A 93 -15.72 -13.68 -6.56
N LYS A 94 -14.94 -14.43 -7.37
CA LYS A 94 -15.47 -15.44 -8.29
C LYS A 94 -16.19 -16.56 -7.54
N MET A 95 -15.65 -17.03 -6.42
CA MET A 95 -16.28 -18.07 -5.59
C MET A 95 -17.58 -17.60 -4.94
N ALA A 96 -17.61 -16.35 -4.45
CA ALA A 96 -18.78 -15.82 -3.74
C ALA A 96 -19.91 -15.38 -4.67
N PHE A 97 -19.60 -14.78 -5.82
CA PHE A 97 -20.57 -14.07 -6.67
C PHE A 97 -20.59 -14.56 -8.13
N GLY A 98 -19.76 -15.52 -8.48
CA GLY A 98 -19.68 -16.10 -9.82
C GLY A 98 -18.70 -15.39 -10.76
N GLU A 99 -18.58 -15.93 -11.97
CA GLU A 99 -17.55 -15.52 -12.95
C GLU A 99 -17.65 -14.08 -13.39
N PHE A 100 -18.84 -13.58 -13.62
CA PHE A 100 -19.07 -12.20 -14.08
C PHE A 100 -18.55 -11.20 -13.05
N TRP A 101 -18.92 -11.34 -11.79
CA TRP A 101 -18.49 -10.43 -10.73
C TRP A 101 -17.00 -10.59 -10.40
N GLY A 102 -16.46 -11.80 -10.50
CA GLY A 102 -15.03 -12.03 -10.43
C GLY A 102 -14.28 -11.25 -11.51
N PHE A 103 -14.73 -11.31 -12.76
CA PHE A 103 -14.14 -10.56 -13.88
C PHE A 103 -14.20 -9.04 -13.66
N VAL A 104 -15.38 -8.52 -13.31
CA VAL A 104 -15.56 -7.07 -13.05
C VAL A 104 -14.64 -6.61 -11.93
N PHE A 105 -14.55 -7.36 -10.84
CA PHE A 105 -13.68 -7.05 -9.72
C PHE A 105 -12.20 -7.07 -10.13
N GLY A 106 -11.76 -8.10 -10.86
CA GLY A 106 -10.38 -8.20 -11.36
C GLY A 106 -10.00 -7.04 -12.26
N LEU A 107 -10.91 -6.61 -13.15
CA LEU A 107 -10.73 -5.46 -14.01
C LEU A 107 -10.55 -4.16 -13.19
N TRP A 108 -11.43 -3.92 -12.23
CA TRP A 108 -11.35 -2.75 -11.36
C TRP A 108 -10.09 -2.76 -10.48
N MET A 109 -9.72 -3.92 -9.96
CA MET A 109 -8.45 -4.06 -9.24
C MET A 109 -7.26 -3.70 -10.11
N ALA A 110 -7.19 -4.21 -11.35
CA ALA A 110 -6.10 -3.89 -12.25
C ALA A 110 -6.01 -2.38 -12.50
N VAL A 111 -7.15 -1.72 -12.82
CA VAL A 111 -7.20 -0.26 -13.01
C VAL A 111 -6.74 0.47 -11.75
N ALA A 112 -7.25 0.09 -10.58
CA ALA A 112 -6.90 0.73 -9.31
C ALA A 112 -5.39 0.62 -9.00
N TRP A 113 -4.79 -0.56 -9.19
CA TRP A 113 -3.36 -0.75 -8.96
C TRP A 113 -2.48 0.04 -9.94
N TYR A 114 -2.88 0.13 -11.21
CA TYR A 114 -2.15 0.96 -12.18
C TYR A 114 -2.20 2.44 -11.82
N LEU A 115 -3.37 2.95 -11.44
CA LEU A 115 -3.53 4.36 -11.03
C LEU A 115 -2.75 4.66 -9.75
N THR A 116 -2.80 3.77 -8.77
CA THR A 116 -2.04 3.90 -7.52
C THR A 116 -0.54 3.88 -7.77
N GLY A 117 -0.05 2.95 -8.59
CA GLY A 117 1.37 2.89 -8.97
C GLY A 117 1.84 4.16 -9.69
N ALA A 118 1.02 4.68 -10.61
CA ALA A 118 1.31 5.94 -11.29
C ALA A 118 1.39 7.13 -10.31
N SER A 119 0.51 7.17 -9.32
CA SER A 119 0.50 8.22 -8.29
C SER A 119 1.79 8.23 -7.46
N TYR A 120 2.32 7.07 -7.07
CA TYR A 120 3.59 6.98 -6.34
C TYR A 120 4.78 7.48 -7.15
N ILE A 121 4.82 7.19 -8.46
CA ILE A 121 5.90 7.66 -9.35
C ILE A 121 5.85 9.18 -9.49
N VAL A 122 4.64 9.76 -9.62
CA VAL A 122 4.46 11.22 -9.67
C VAL A 122 4.93 11.84 -8.37
N LEU A 123 4.48 11.32 -7.23
CA LEU A 123 4.82 11.80 -5.90
C LEU A 123 6.33 11.76 -5.66
N ALA A 124 6.99 10.63 -5.96
CA ALA A 124 8.44 10.51 -5.86
C ALA A 124 9.19 11.55 -6.70
N THR A 125 8.70 11.80 -7.92
CA THR A 125 9.30 12.81 -8.81
C THR A 125 9.10 14.23 -8.27
N ASP A 126 7.96 14.51 -7.66
CA ASP A 126 7.67 15.83 -7.09
C ASP A 126 8.51 16.07 -5.83
N TYR A 127 8.75 15.07 -4.99
CA TYR A 127 9.70 15.18 -3.86
C TYR A 127 11.13 15.46 -4.33
N ILE A 128 11.60 14.80 -5.40
CA ILE A 128 12.91 15.13 -5.99
C ILE A 128 12.91 16.58 -6.48
N GLY A 129 11.80 17.02 -7.08
CA GLY A 129 11.62 18.38 -7.57
C GLY A 129 11.64 19.48 -6.50
N MET A 130 11.42 19.13 -5.22
CA MET A 130 11.56 20.08 -4.09
C MET A 130 13.02 20.46 -3.81
N TYR A 131 13.96 19.58 -4.14
CA TYR A 131 15.39 19.79 -3.89
C TYR A 131 16.19 20.19 -5.14
N VAL A 132 15.69 19.80 -6.32
CA VAL A 132 16.35 20.04 -7.61
C VAL A 132 15.32 20.59 -8.59
N GLU A 133 15.58 21.77 -9.15
CA GLU A 133 14.73 22.33 -10.20
C GLU A 133 14.78 21.43 -11.44
N LEU A 134 13.70 20.69 -11.67
CA LEU A 134 13.56 19.79 -12.79
C LEU A 134 12.70 20.44 -13.88
N SER A 135 13.25 20.54 -15.09
CA SER A 135 12.46 20.90 -16.27
C SER A 135 11.36 19.84 -16.52
N PRO A 136 10.28 20.17 -17.24
CA PRO A 136 9.22 19.20 -17.56
C PRO A 136 9.76 17.92 -18.22
N MET A 137 10.74 18.05 -19.11
CA MET A 137 11.39 16.90 -19.74
C MET A 137 12.21 16.07 -18.75
N ALA A 138 12.94 16.72 -17.81
CA ALA A 138 13.70 16.03 -16.77
C ALA A 138 12.77 15.24 -15.84
N LYS A 139 11.63 15.81 -15.45
CA LYS A 139 10.59 15.08 -14.67
C LYS A 139 10.10 13.84 -15.39
N LEU A 140 9.88 13.91 -16.69
CA LEU A 140 9.46 12.76 -17.51
C LEU A 140 10.55 11.68 -17.51
N ILE A 141 11.80 12.05 -17.74
CA ILE A 141 12.94 11.12 -17.73
C ILE A 141 13.08 10.42 -16.38
N VAL A 142 12.97 11.17 -15.27
CA VAL A 142 13.01 10.60 -13.91
C VAL A 142 11.90 9.58 -13.70
N LYS A 143 10.66 9.88 -14.12
CA LYS A 143 9.54 8.94 -14.03
C LYS A 143 9.82 7.65 -14.78
N PHE A 144 10.29 7.74 -16.03
CA PHE A 144 10.65 6.56 -16.83
C PHE A 144 11.82 5.78 -16.22
N ALA A 145 12.82 6.46 -15.70
CA ALA A 145 13.95 5.82 -15.01
C ALA A 145 13.48 5.01 -13.79
N ILE A 146 12.61 5.58 -12.94
CA ILE A 146 12.02 4.89 -11.80
C ILE A 146 11.26 3.63 -12.26
N ILE A 147 10.39 3.77 -13.26
CA ILE A 147 9.62 2.63 -13.81
C ILE A 147 10.58 1.54 -14.29
N LEU A 148 11.60 1.91 -15.06
CA LEU A 148 12.54 0.95 -15.65
C LEU A 148 13.31 0.21 -14.56
N ILE A 149 13.85 0.93 -13.58
CA ILE A 149 14.62 0.34 -12.47
C ILE A 149 13.77 -0.69 -11.72
N PHE A 150 12.57 -0.32 -11.27
CA PHE A 150 11.72 -1.23 -10.52
C PHE A 150 11.17 -2.37 -11.37
N THR A 151 10.97 -2.16 -12.68
CA THR A 151 10.60 -3.24 -13.60
C THR A 151 11.73 -4.25 -13.72
N VAL A 152 12.97 -3.81 -13.89
CA VAL A 152 14.14 -4.71 -13.95
C VAL A 152 14.28 -5.50 -12.65
N VAL A 153 14.16 -4.84 -11.50
CA VAL A 153 14.23 -5.53 -10.19
C VAL A 153 13.15 -6.60 -10.06
N ASN A 154 11.92 -6.30 -10.48
CA ASN A 154 10.84 -7.30 -10.46
C ASN A 154 11.10 -8.48 -11.40
N LEU A 155 11.74 -8.25 -12.56
CA LEU A 155 12.10 -9.32 -13.49
C LEU A 155 13.23 -10.22 -12.98
N ILE A 156 14.11 -9.72 -12.11
CA ILE A 156 15.19 -10.51 -11.50
C ILE A 156 14.59 -11.54 -10.54
N GLY A 157 13.66 -11.14 -9.67
CA GLY A 157 12.95 -12.07 -8.81
C GLY A 157 12.40 -11.48 -7.51
N ILE A 158 11.54 -12.27 -6.87
CA ILE A 158 10.84 -11.86 -5.65
C ILE A 158 11.78 -11.72 -4.43
N GLN A 159 12.92 -12.43 -4.44
CA GLN A 159 13.89 -12.34 -3.33
C GLN A 159 14.54 -10.96 -3.31
N GLU A 160 14.93 -10.44 -4.46
CA GLU A 160 15.52 -9.12 -4.63
C GLU A 160 14.53 -8.02 -4.26
N VAL A 161 13.27 -8.18 -4.65
CA VAL A 161 12.17 -7.28 -4.23
C VAL A 161 12.05 -7.27 -2.70
N ASN A 162 12.08 -8.44 -2.05
CA ASN A 162 11.98 -8.52 -0.60
C ASN A 162 13.19 -7.88 0.12
N VAL A 163 14.39 -8.05 -0.41
CA VAL A 163 15.59 -7.37 0.11
C VAL A 163 15.44 -5.86 0.02
N LEU A 164 15.00 -5.34 -1.14
CA LEU A 164 14.77 -3.91 -1.31
C LEU A 164 13.68 -3.39 -0.37
N ASN A 165 12.57 -4.10 -0.22
CA ASN A 165 11.52 -3.74 0.73
C ASN A 165 12.05 -3.67 2.16
N THR A 166 12.92 -4.59 2.55
CA THR A 166 13.56 -4.58 3.86
C THR A 166 14.45 -3.34 4.03
N ILE A 167 15.27 -3.03 3.05
CA ILE A 167 16.15 -1.84 3.08
C ILE A 167 15.31 -0.56 3.16
N PHE A 168 14.29 -0.42 2.32
CA PHE A 168 13.40 0.75 2.34
C PHE A 168 12.65 0.87 3.66
N THR A 169 12.18 -0.24 4.24
CA THR A 169 11.55 -0.23 5.56
C THR A 169 12.47 0.37 6.62
N PHE A 170 13.75 -0.04 6.67
CA PHE A 170 14.69 0.53 7.63
C PHE A 170 14.99 2.01 7.37
N ILE A 171 15.13 2.42 6.11
CA ILE A 171 15.33 3.82 5.76
C ILE A 171 14.14 4.67 6.21
N ILE A 172 12.92 4.22 5.94
CA ILE A 172 11.68 4.91 6.31
C ILE A 172 11.57 4.99 7.84
N LEU A 173 11.76 3.89 8.54
CA LEU A 173 11.70 3.87 10.01
C LEU A 173 12.77 4.76 10.65
N ALA A 174 13.99 4.78 10.10
CA ALA A 174 15.05 5.67 10.58
C ALA A 174 14.70 7.15 10.37
N ALA A 175 14.13 7.51 9.21
CA ALA A 175 13.67 8.87 8.94
C ALA A 175 12.56 9.29 9.91
N PHE A 176 11.57 8.43 10.16
CA PHE A 176 10.50 8.70 11.12
C PHE A 176 11.01 8.83 12.55
N LEU A 177 11.92 7.94 12.95
CA LEU A 177 12.54 8.02 14.26
C LEU A 177 13.28 9.35 14.43
N ALA A 178 14.06 9.77 13.42
CA ALA A 178 14.77 11.03 13.45
C ALA A 178 13.81 12.22 13.58
N VAL A 179 12.76 12.28 12.74
CA VAL A 179 11.73 13.33 12.82
C VAL A 179 11.02 13.30 14.17
N GLY A 180 10.68 12.12 14.67
CA GLY A 180 10.03 11.96 15.98
C GLY A 180 10.91 12.46 17.13
N VAL A 181 12.19 12.08 17.15
CA VAL A 181 13.14 12.54 18.19
C VAL A 181 13.34 14.05 18.13
N VAL A 182 13.55 14.61 16.93
CA VAL A 182 13.71 16.07 16.76
C VAL A 182 12.42 16.79 17.13
N GLY A 183 11.26 16.28 16.70
CA GLY A 183 9.97 16.88 17.03
C GLY A 183 9.66 16.88 18.52
N LEU A 184 10.00 15.79 19.23
CA LEU A 184 9.85 15.73 20.69
C LEU A 184 10.83 16.68 21.43
N ALA A 185 12.06 16.81 20.90
CA ALA A 185 13.06 17.70 21.49
C ALA A 185 12.71 19.20 21.33
N HIS A 186 11.97 19.54 20.26
CA HIS A 186 11.54 20.90 19.93
C HIS A 186 10.03 21.06 20.01
N TRP A 187 9.42 20.42 20.98
CA TRP A 187 7.96 20.49 21.20
C TRP A 187 7.57 21.83 21.80
N GLU A 188 7.16 22.77 20.94
CA GLU A 188 6.74 24.11 21.34
C GLU A 188 5.25 24.33 21.12
N ASN A 189 4.63 23.55 20.22
CA ASN A 189 3.26 23.76 19.80
C ASN A 189 2.31 22.72 20.42
N ASN A 190 1.11 23.20 20.80
CA ASN A 190 0.05 22.29 21.20
C ASN A 190 -0.60 21.64 19.96
N PRO A 191 -0.52 20.30 19.76
CA PRO A 191 -1.12 19.67 18.59
C PRO A 191 -2.65 19.68 18.61
N PHE A 192 -3.27 20.11 19.70
CA PHE A 192 -4.73 20.24 19.85
C PHE A 192 -5.23 21.68 19.64
N ASP A 193 -4.33 22.62 19.25
CA ASP A 193 -4.70 24.00 18.98
C ASP A 193 -3.96 24.52 17.73
N PRO A 194 -4.66 24.74 16.60
CA PRO A 194 -6.06 24.42 16.36
C PRO A 194 -6.31 22.91 16.22
N PHE A 195 -7.39 22.42 16.85
CA PHE A 195 -7.72 20.98 16.77
C PHE A 195 -8.08 20.55 15.33
N MET A 196 -8.83 21.41 14.62
CA MET A 196 -9.30 21.16 13.26
C MET A 196 -9.03 22.38 12.38
N ASN A 197 -8.63 22.15 11.14
CA ASN A 197 -8.62 23.18 10.12
C ASN A 197 -10.04 23.37 9.58
N VAL A 198 -10.61 24.56 9.73
CA VAL A 198 -11.97 24.88 9.32
C VAL A 198 -12.05 25.83 8.12
N GLU A 199 -10.92 26.20 7.51
CA GLU A 199 -10.89 27.14 6.38
C GLU A 199 -11.81 26.73 5.22
N ASN A 200 -11.87 25.44 4.92
CA ASN A 200 -12.72 24.88 3.87
C ASN A 200 -14.02 24.24 4.42
N GLY A 201 -14.37 24.53 5.67
CA GLY A 201 -15.49 23.93 6.38
C GLY A 201 -15.13 22.60 7.07
N ALA A 202 -15.61 22.44 8.29
CA ALA A 202 -15.28 21.27 9.14
C ALA A 202 -15.59 19.92 8.49
N PHE A 203 -16.70 19.81 7.77
CA PHE A 203 -17.09 18.57 7.10
C PHE A 203 -16.13 18.20 5.94
N SER A 204 -15.71 19.21 5.17
CA SER A 204 -14.74 19.02 4.08
C SER A 204 -13.38 18.58 4.62
N SER A 205 -12.88 19.26 5.66
CA SER A 205 -11.60 18.94 6.30
C SER A 205 -11.57 17.52 6.87
N LEU A 206 -12.64 17.11 7.55
CA LEU A 206 -12.77 15.75 8.07
C LEU A 206 -12.84 14.73 6.93
N GLY A 207 -13.61 15.01 5.88
CA GLY A 207 -13.77 14.15 4.72
C GLY A 207 -12.46 13.90 3.98
N VAL A 208 -11.67 14.94 3.75
CA VAL A 208 -10.34 14.84 3.13
C VAL A 208 -9.39 14.04 4.02
N GLY A 209 -9.37 14.31 5.34
CA GLY A 209 -8.55 13.57 6.27
C GLY A 209 -8.88 12.07 6.31
N ILE A 210 -10.17 11.72 6.33
CA ILE A 210 -10.62 10.32 6.28
C ILE A 210 -10.20 9.69 4.94
N ALA A 211 -10.39 10.37 3.81
CA ALA A 211 -10.04 9.85 2.50
C ALA A 211 -8.55 9.53 2.38
N ILE A 212 -7.69 10.46 2.81
CA ILE A 212 -6.23 10.26 2.81
C ILE A 212 -5.88 9.14 3.80
N GLY A 213 -6.44 9.14 5.00
CA GLY A 213 -6.17 8.13 6.01
C GLY A 213 -6.59 6.73 5.58
N VAL A 214 -7.77 6.56 5.00
CA VAL A 214 -8.23 5.27 4.43
C VAL A 214 -7.31 4.82 3.31
N TRP A 215 -6.91 5.73 2.40
CA TRP A 215 -5.97 5.41 1.33
C TRP A 215 -4.62 4.92 1.87
N MET A 216 -4.10 5.55 2.90
CA MET A 216 -2.84 5.14 3.54
C MET A 216 -2.86 3.72 4.12
N PHE A 217 -3.99 3.33 4.69
CA PHE A 217 -4.18 2.00 5.28
C PHE A 217 -4.82 1.00 4.31
N CYS A 218 -4.79 1.25 3.00
CA CYS A 218 -5.10 0.28 1.95
C CYS A 218 -3.86 -0.57 1.63
N GLY A 219 -4.07 -1.77 1.05
CA GLY A 219 -2.97 -2.59 0.52
C GLY A 219 -2.77 -3.94 1.21
N TYR A 220 -3.49 -4.25 2.29
CA TYR A 220 -3.42 -5.57 2.94
C TYR A 220 -3.73 -6.73 2.00
N THR A 221 -4.54 -6.50 0.97
CA THR A 221 -4.84 -7.50 -0.06
C THR A 221 -3.64 -7.85 -0.95
N ALA A 222 -2.56 -7.04 -0.92
CA ALA A 222 -1.36 -7.32 -1.70
C ALA A 222 -0.70 -8.65 -1.31
N ILE A 223 -0.72 -9.01 -0.01
CA ILE A 223 -0.16 -10.28 0.47
C ILE A 223 -0.94 -11.49 -0.04
N ALA A 224 -2.24 -11.34 -0.24
CA ALA A 224 -3.09 -12.42 -0.73
C ALA A 224 -2.80 -12.78 -2.20
N ASN A 225 -2.13 -11.92 -2.94
CA ASN A 225 -1.69 -12.20 -4.30
C ASN A 225 -0.44 -13.10 -4.34
N LEU A 226 0.19 -13.35 -3.18
CA LEU A 226 1.38 -14.18 -3.02
C LEU A 226 1.07 -15.50 -2.28
N GLY A 227 -0.20 -15.85 -2.11
CA GLY A 227 -0.66 -16.96 -1.27
C GLY A 227 -0.60 -18.35 -1.91
N GLY A 228 -0.06 -18.50 -3.14
CA GLY A 228 0.02 -19.74 -3.90
C GLY A 228 1.31 -20.56 -3.72
#